data_dac1e919b5c326ce5d04c36f5cfb4110
#
_entry.id   dac1e919b5c326ce5d04c36f5cfb4110
#
_cell.length_a   1.000
_cell.length_b   1.000
_cell.length_c   1.000
_cell.angle_alpha   90.00
_cell.angle_beta   90.00
_cell.angle_gamma   90.00
#
_symmetry.space_group_name_H-M   'P 1'
#
loop_
_entity.id
_entity.type
_entity.pdbx_description
1 polymer ?
#
loop_
_entity_poly.entity_id
_entity_poly.type
_entity_poly.pdbx_seq_one_letter_code
_entity_poly.pdbx_strand_id
1 'polypeptide(L)'
;MRIPLILMFALLAACSAVPPAQDPPEVGEDVQVPQVRIGREQVENVFVVVNTVEPVAEAYCLERAPDLNCDFQIVVDETAGAPPNAFQTQDDTGRPVIAFTLALLAEARNQDELAFIMSHEAAHHILGHIARQNQNARAGAQLLGGLAYIISGGSEDSIRAGVQLGAEIGARTYSKDFELEADALGTRIAARAGYDPLRGAEFFFRIPDPGNQFLGSHPANAARLATVQRVAMQL
;
A
#
# COMPACT_ATOMS: atom_id res chain seq x y z
N MET A 1 49.53 67.96 -29.35
CA MET A 1 50.23 66.69 -29.58
C MET A 1 49.62 65.65 -28.63
N ARG A 2 48.69 64.85 -29.12
CA ARG A 2 47.94 63.86 -28.32
C ARG A 2 48.35 62.47 -28.81
N ILE A 3 48.98 61.67 -27.93
CA ILE A 3 49.42 60.31 -28.18
C ILE A 3 48.24 59.35 -27.80
N PRO A 4 47.77 58.48 -28.68
CA PRO A 4 46.78 57.48 -28.27
C PRO A 4 47.45 56.26 -27.64
N LEU A 5 46.98 55.86 -26.46
CA LEU A 5 47.40 54.66 -25.71
C LEU A 5 46.65 53.48 -26.33
N ILE A 6 47.38 52.57 -26.99
CA ILE A 6 46.84 51.31 -27.51
C ILE A 6 46.88 50.29 -26.41
N LEU A 7 45.71 49.88 -25.92
CA LEU A 7 45.59 48.81 -24.93
C LEU A 7 45.54 47.47 -25.67
N MET A 8 46.57 46.66 -25.53
CA MET A 8 46.69 45.35 -26.13
C MET A 8 46.06 44.33 -25.17
N PHE A 9 44.87 43.80 -25.52
CA PHE A 9 44.20 42.70 -24.82
C PHE A 9 44.87 41.39 -25.23
N ALA A 10 45.60 40.74 -24.29
CA ALA A 10 46.07 39.39 -24.46
C ALA A 10 44.98 38.40 -24.06
N LEU A 11 44.42 37.70 -25.05
CA LEU A 11 43.47 36.58 -24.86
C LEU A 11 44.29 35.35 -24.37
N LEU A 12 44.22 35.03 -23.10
CA LEU A 12 44.66 33.74 -22.56
C LEU A 12 43.57 32.68 -22.88
N ALA A 13 43.84 31.84 -23.88
CA ALA A 13 43.05 30.63 -24.10
C ALA A 13 43.43 29.59 -23.06
N ALA A 14 42.62 29.46 -22.01
CA ALA A 14 42.70 28.35 -21.07
C ALA A 14 42.06 27.08 -21.71
N CYS A 15 42.89 26.16 -22.18
CA CYS A 15 42.46 24.83 -22.53
C CYS A 15 42.06 24.10 -21.22
N SER A 16 40.77 24.06 -20.91
CA SER A 16 40.22 23.19 -19.86
C SER A 16 40.30 21.74 -20.37
N ALA A 17 41.28 20.98 -19.90
CA ALA A 17 41.27 19.53 -20.09
C ALA A 17 40.07 18.94 -19.35
N VAL A 18 39.11 18.38 -20.07
CA VAL A 18 38.02 17.58 -19.50
C VAL A 18 38.68 16.33 -18.90
N PRO A 19 38.50 16.07 -17.59
CA PRO A 19 38.98 14.82 -17.01
C PRO A 19 38.29 13.64 -17.70
N PRO A 20 39.00 12.51 -17.89
CA PRO A 20 38.35 11.31 -18.47
C PRO A 20 37.14 10.93 -17.60
N ALA A 21 36.06 10.58 -18.28
CA ALA A 21 34.85 10.07 -17.62
C ALA A 21 35.26 8.91 -16.71
N GLN A 22 34.99 9.05 -15.42
CA GLN A 22 35.15 7.94 -14.49
C GLN A 22 34.15 6.87 -14.93
N ASP A 23 34.63 5.64 -15.13
CA ASP A 23 33.75 4.50 -15.34
C ASP A 23 32.74 4.45 -14.18
N PRO A 24 31.46 4.15 -14.49
CA PRO A 24 30.48 3.98 -13.42
C PRO A 24 31.04 2.94 -12.44
N PRO A 25 30.86 3.16 -11.12
CA PRO A 25 31.34 2.19 -10.16
C PRO A 25 30.81 0.82 -10.56
N GLU A 26 31.73 -0.15 -10.68
CA GLU A 26 31.34 -1.56 -10.81
C GLU A 26 30.29 -1.82 -9.75
N VAL A 27 29.11 -2.23 -10.17
CA VAL A 27 28.04 -2.67 -9.28
C VAL A 27 28.61 -3.89 -8.56
N GLY A 28 29.15 -3.62 -7.36
CA GLY A 28 29.80 -4.63 -6.54
C GLY A 28 28.81 -5.73 -6.23
N GLU A 29 29.34 -6.94 -6.34
CA GLU A 29 28.96 -8.21 -5.73
C GLU A 29 27.48 -8.36 -5.34
N ASP A 30 26.85 -9.42 -5.86
CA ASP A 30 25.57 -9.99 -5.49
C ASP A 30 25.16 -9.63 -4.06
N VAL A 31 24.32 -8.62 -3.91
CA VAL A 31 23.56 -8.43 -2.67
C VAL A 31 22.64 -9.65 -2.60
N GLN A 32 23.12 -10.69 -1.91
CA GLN A 32 22.29 -11.85 -1.60
C GLN A 32 21.14 -11.36 -0.74
N VAL A 33 19.98 -11.12 -1.38
CA VAL A 33 18.74 -10.85 -0.67
C VAL A 33 18.41 -12.12 0.12
N PRO A 34 18.31 -12.06 1.45
CA PRO A 34 17.98 -13.24 2.25
C PRO A 34 16.66 -13.83 1.76
N GLN A 35 16.71 -15.09 1.30
CA GLN A 35 15.48 -15.78 0.93
C GLN A 35 14.73 -16.17 2.21
N VAL A 36 13.57 -15.58 2.42
CA VAL A 36 12.65 -15.99 3.48
C VAL A 36 12.16 -17.39 3.15
N ARG A 37 12.25 -18.30 4.12
CA ARG A 37 11.73 -19.67 4.01
C ARG A 37 10.69 -19.88 5.10
N ILE A 38 9.53 -20.40 4.72
CA ILE A 38 8.51 -20.84 5.65
C ILE A 38 8.65 -22.35 5.92
N GLY A 39 8.42 -22.75 7.17
CA GLY A 39 8.44 -24.14 7.57
C GLY A 39 7.12 -24.86 7.26
N ARG A 40 7.10 -26.17 7.48
CA ARG A 40 5.90 -26.99 7.27
C ARG A 40 4.70 -26.49 8.08
N GLU A 41 4.93 -26.14 9.34
CA GLU A 41 3.88 -25.64 10.23
C GLU A 41 3.21 -24.37 9.68
N GLN A 42 3.99 -23.40 9.17
CA GLN A 42 3.45 -22.20 8.55
C GLN A 42 2.61 -22.53 7.30
N VAL A 43 3.09 -23.44 6.46
CA VAL A 43 2.32 -23.89 5.27
C VAL A 43 1.00 -24.54 5.69
N GLU A 44 1.01 -25.43 6.68
CA GLU A 44 -0.18 -26.06 7.23
C GLU A 44 -1.17 -25.04 7.80
N ASN A 45 -0.66 -24.04 8.56
CA ASN A 45 -1.47 -22.97 9.12
C ASN A 45 -2.14 -22.14 8.02
N VAL A 46 -1.41 -21.76 6.98
CA VAL A 46 -1.96 -21.01 5.83
C VAL A 46 -3.06 -21.84 5.16
N PHE A 47 -2.80 -23.12 4.88
CA PHE A 47 -3.77 -23.99 4.23
C PHE A 47 -5.07 -24.13 5.06
N VAL A 48 -4.96 -24.33 6.37
CA VAL A 48 -6.12 -24.44 7.26
C VAL A 48 -6.91 -23.12 7.28
N VAL A 49 -6.21 -22.00 7.43
CA VAL A 49 -6.85 -20.67 7.50
C VAL A 49 -7.56 -20.33 6.17
N VAL A 50 -6.91 -20.54 5.04
CA VAL A 50 -7.50 -20.28 3.73
C VAL A 50 -8.78 -21.08 3.54
N ASN A 51 -8.73 -22.41 3.75
CA ASN A 51 -9.90 -23.27 3.57
C ASN A 51 -11.05 -22.94 4.54
N THR A 52 -10.80 -22.25 5.64
CA THR A 52 -11.81 -21.90 6.63
C THR A 52 -12.36 -20.49 6.42
N VAL A 53 -11.50 -19.51 6.13
CA VAL A 53 -11.87 -18.09 6.03
C VAL A 53 -12.44 -17.75 4.66
N GLU A 54 -11.87 -18.29 3.57
CA GLU A 54 -12.30 -18.00 2.20
C GLU A 54 -13.80 -18.19 2.00
N PRO A 55 -14.41 -19.36 2.29
CA PRO A 55 -15.84 -19.56 2.08
C PRO A 55 -16.72 -18.64 2.95
N VAL A 56 -16.23 -18.26 4.13
CA VAL A 56 -16.93 -17.30 5.00
C VAL A 56 -16.87 -15.90 4.43
N ALA A 57 -15.71 -15.46 3.90
CA ALA A 57 -15.55 -14.17 3.27
C ALA A 57 -16.40 -14.05 2.00
N GLU A 58 -16.46 -15.10 1.18
CA GLU A 58 -17.31 -15.19 0.00
C GLU A 58 -18.80 -15.07 0.37
N ALA A 59 -19.25 -15.77 1.40
CA ALA A 59 -20.61 -15.68 1.88
C ALA A 59 -20.94 -14.24 2.36
N TYR A 60 -20.03 -13.58 3.10
CA TYR A 60 -20.20 -12.19 3.49
C TYR A 60 -20.23 -11.23 2.29
N CYS A 61 -19.41 -11.50 1.28
CA CYS A 61 -19.38 -10.73 0.04
C CYS A 61 -20.73 -10.83 -0.68
N LEU A 62 -21.23 -12.04 -0.91
CA LEU A 62 -22.53 -12.27 -1.55
C LEU A 62 -23.71 -11.67 -0.77
N GLU A 63 -23.65 -11.71 0.57
CA GLU A 63 -24.69 -11.12 1.43
C GLU A 63 -24.69 -9.58 1.38
N ARG A 64 -23.54 -8.93 1.24
CA ARG A 64 -23.42 -7.47 1.37
C ARG A 64 -23.20 -6.71 0.08
N ALA A 65 -22.58 -7.35 -0.90
CA ALA A 65 -22.18 -6.75 -2.17
C ALA A 65 -22.44 -7.73 -3.33
N PRO A 66 -23.69 -8.16 -3.56
CA PRO A 66 -24.03 -9.21 -4.53
C PRO A 66 -23.65 -8.85 -5.98
N ASP A 67 -23.38 -7.60 -6.26
CA ASP A 67 -22.96 -7.13 -7.59
C ASP A 67 -21.44 -7.26 -7.82
N LEU A 68 -20.67 -7.60 -6.77
CA LEU A 68 -19.22 -7.82 -6.88
C LEU A 68 -18.92 -9.27 -7.25
N ASN A 69 -17.75 -9.47 -7.87
CA ASN A 69 -17.18 -10.82 -7.95
C ASN A 69 -16.68 -11.22 -6.56
N CYS A 70 -17.26 -12.26 -5.97
CA CYS A 70 -16.95 -12.74 -4.63
C CYS A 70 -16.07 -14.00 -4.63
N ASP A 71 -15.60 -14.46 -5.78
CA ASP A 71 -14.72 -15.62 -5.94
C ASP A 71 -13.28 -15.20 -5.64
N PHE A 72 -12.88 -15.25 -4.37
CA PHE A 72 -11.53 -14.84 -3.95
C PHE A 72 -10.46 -15.81 -4.46
N GLN A 73 -9.36 -15.25 -4.93
CA GLN A 73 -8.13 -15.98 -5.21
C GLN A 73 -7.08 -15.64 -4.15
N ILE A 74 -6.58 -16.66 -3.47
CA ILE A 74 -5.54 -16.47 -2.46
C ILE A 74 -4.20 -16.90 -3.04
N VAL A 75 -3.21 -16.01 -2.98
CA VAL A 75 -1.88 -16.24 -3.55
C VAL A 75 -0.77 -15.92 -2.57
N VAL A 76 0.40 -16.52 -2.79
CA VAL A 76 1.64 -16.18 -2.08
C VAL A 76 2.51 -15.33 -3.00
N ASP A 77 2.91 -14.16 -2.54
CA ASP A 77 3.89 -13.32 -3.20
C ASP A 77 5.30 -13.76 -2.79
N GLU A 78 5.99 -14.41 -3.71
CA GLU A 78 7.36 -14.93 -3.53
C GLU A 78 8.44 -13.92 -3.92
N THR A 79 8.10 -12.64 -4.09
CA THR A 79 9.05 -11.59 -4.45
C THR A 79 10.17 -11.51 -3.41
N ALA A 80 11.41 -11.75 -3.86
CA ALA A 80 12.58 -11.75 -3.00
C ALA A 80 12.78 -10.36 -2.35
N GLY A 81 12.92 -10.35 -1.01
CA GLY A 81 13.12 -9.11 -0.25
C GLY A 81 11.85 -8.27 -0.04
N ALA A 82 10.69 -8.75 -0.45
CA ALA A 82 9.43 -8.09 -0.11
C ALA A 82 9.27 -8.03 1.42
N PRO A 83 8.88 -6.88 1.99
CA PRO A 83 8.61 -6.77 3.42
C PRO A 83 7.38 -7.59 3.82
N PRO A 84 7.20 -7.91 5.13
CA PRO A 84 5.98 -8.52 5.62
C PRO A 84 4.75 -7.70 5.24
N ASN A 85 3.88 -8.27 4.42
CA ASN A 85 2.69 -7.58 3.92
C ASN A 85 1.62 -8.57 3.45
N ALA A 86 0.36 -8.16 3.55
CA ALA A 86 -0.75 -8.71 2.79
C ALA A 86 -1.44 -7.56 2.07
N PHE A 87 -2.07 -7.85 0.94
CA PHE A 87 -2.81 -6.84 0.20
C PHE A 87 -3.91 -7.46 -0.66
N GLN A 88 -4.99 -6.70 -0.82
CA GLN A 88 -6.08 -7.02 -1.73
C GLN A 88 -5.90 -6.25 -3.03
N THR A 89 -6.10 -6.94 -4.14
CA THR A 89 -6.13 -6.38 -5.49
C THR A 89 -7.19 -7.10 -6.35
N GLN A 90 -7.21 -6.82 -7.63
CA GLN A 90 -8.02 -7.53 -8.62
C GLN A 90 -7.15 -7.93 -9.81
N ASP A 91 -7.43 -9.09 -10.38
CA ASP A 91 -6.83 -9.49 -11.64
C ASP A 91 -7.47 -8.75 -12.83
N ASP A 92 -6.98 -9.03 -14.04
CA ASP A 92 -7.45 -8.39 -15.28
C ASP A 92 -8.93 -8.70 -15.61
N THR A 93 -9.51 -9.71 -14.95
CA THR A 93 -10.93 -10.08 -15.10
C THR A 93 -11.83 -9.45 -14.04
N GLY A 94 -11.22 -8.75 -13.05
CA GLY A 94 -11.92 -8.18 -11.91
C GLY A 94 -12.16 -9.18 -10.76
N ARG A 95 -11.53 -10.37 -10.81
CA ARG A 95 -11.56 -11.33 -9.71
C ARG A 95 -10.74 -10.81 -8.55
N PRO A 96 -11.25 -10.82 -7.30
CA PRO A 96 -10.52 -10.38 -6.14
C PRO A 96 -9.35 -11.33 -5.82
N VAL A 97 -8.18 -10.75 -5.59
CA VAL A 97 -6.96 -11.45 -5.22
C VAL A 97 -6.49 -10.96 -3.86
N ILE A 98 -6.25 -11.88 -2.93
CA ILE A 98 -5.59 -11.60 -1.65
C ILE A 98 -4.20 -12.24 -1.70
N ALA A 99 -3.17 -11.41 -1.58
CA ALA A 99 -1.78 -11.84 -1.62
C ALA A 99 -1.13 -11.73 -0.23
N PHE A 100 -0.34 -12.74 0.13
CA PHE A 100 0.51 -12.75 1.33
C PHE A 100 1.96 -12.85 0.91
N THR A 101 2.82 -11.95 1.39
CA THR A 101 4.26 -12.13 1.18
C THR A 101 4.81 -13.28 2.03
N LEU A 102 5.84 -13.96 1.53
CA LEU A 102 6.54 -14.99 2.31
C LEU A 102 7.02 -14.46 3.67
N ALA A 103 7.45 -13.20 3.72
CA ALA A 103 7.89 -12.56 4.96
C ALA A 103 6.75 -12.46 5.99
N LEU A 104 5.53 -12.11 5.57
CA LEU A 104 4.37 -12.08 6.48
C LEU A 104 4.05 -13.48 7.00
N LEU A 105 4.05 -14.49 6.12
CA LEU A 105 3.76 -15.88 6.51
C LEU A 105 4.80 -16.42 7.51
N ALA A 106 6.05 -15.96 7.41
CA ALA A 106 7.11 -16.31 8.36
C ALA A 106 6.94 -15.60 9.72
N GLU A 107 6.35 -14.40 9.76
CA GLU A 107 6.15 -13.59 10.97
C GLU A 107 4.86 -13.92 11.73
N ALA A 108 3.85 -14.44 11.05
CA ALA A 108 2.58 -14.80 11.66
C ALA A 108 2.79 -15.94 12.69
N ARG A 109 2.33 -15.71 13.93
CA ARG A 109 2.61 -16.59 15.07
C ARG A 109 1.57 -17.69 15.27
N ASN A 110 0.36 -17.48 14.74
CA ASN A 110 -0.76 -18.40 14.93
C ASN A 110 -1.80 -18.21 13.82
N GLN A 111 -2.76 -19.12 13.77
CA GLN A 111 -3.83 -19.11 12.79
C GLN A 111 -4.78 -17.91 12.96
N ASP A 112 -4.97 -17.40 14.19
CA ASP A 112 -5.86 -16.25 14.42
C ASP A 112 -5.32 -14.99 13.76
N GLU A 113 -3.98 -14.77 13.78
CA GLU A 113 -3.34 -13.65 13.10
C GLU A 113 -3.52 -13.73 11.59
N LEU A 114 -3.26 -14.90 10.99
CA LEU A 114 -3.46 -15.12 9.55
C LEU A 114 -4.92 -14.94 9.15
N ALA A 115 -5.84 -15.50 9.95
CA ALA A 115 -7.27 -15.39 9.71
C ALA A 115 -7.78 -13.95 9.80
N PHE A 116 -7.31 -13.19 10.79
CA PHE A 116 -7.65 -11.79 10.92
C PHE A 116 -7.14 -10.96 9.73
N ILE A 117 -5.87 -11.14 9.33
CA ILE A 117 -5.26 -10.45 8.20
C ILE A 117 -6.02 -10.79 6.91
N MET A 118 -6.28 -12.07 6.63
CA MET A 118 -7.06 -12.49 5.46
C MET A 118 -8.46 -11.88 5.45
N SER A 119 -9.13 -11.86 6.60
CA SER A 119 -10.46 -11.27 6.76
C SER A 119 -10.47 -9.76 6.54
N HIS A 120 -9.40 -9.07 6.95
CA HIS A 120 -9.18 -7.64 6.72
C HIS A 120 -9.02 -7.34 5.23
N GLU A 121 -8.19 -8.11 4.51
CA GLU A 121 -8.02 -7.95 3.06
C GLU A 121 -9.31 -8.25 2.28
N ALA A 122 -10.05 -9.30 2.68
CA ALA A 122 -11.36 -9.58 2.11
C ALA A 122 -12.35 -8.43 2.36
N ALA A 123 -12.32 -7.81 3.53
CA ALA A 123 -13.15 -6.67 3.87
C ALA A 123 -12.90 -5.46 2.96
N HIS A 124 -11.64 -5.19 2.57
CA HIS A 124 -11.31 -4.13 1.61
C HIS A 124 -12.05 -4.33 0.29
N HIS A 125 -12.11 -5.56 -0.23
CA HIS A 125 -12.86 -5.86 -1.45
C HIS A 125 -14.36 -5.68 -1.26
N ILE A 126 -14.94 -6.30 -0.21
CA ILE A 126 -16.38 -6.28 0.08
C ILE A 126 -16.90 -4.84 0.26
N LEU A 127 -16.09 -3.96 0.85
CA LEU A 127 -16.40 -2.55 1.06
C LEU A 127 -16.08 -1.65 -0.15
N GLY A 128 -15.51 -2.22 -1.22
CA GLY A 128 -15.20 -1.51 -2.46
C GLY A 128 -14.13 -0.42 -2.28
N HIS A 129 -13.15 -0.61 -1.39
CA HIS A 129 -12.17 0.42 -1.03
C HIS A 129 -11.31 0.84 -2.21
N ILE A 130 -10.91 -0.07 -3.12
CA ILE A 130 -10.16 0.29 -4.35
C ILE A 130 -10.97 1.23 -5.23
N ALA A 131 -12.25 0.94 -5.45
CA ALA A 131 -13.11 1.79 -6.29
C ALA A 131 -13.32 3.17 -5.65
N ARG A 132 -13.56 3.22 -4.33
CA ARG A 132 -13.72 4.47 -3.56
C ARG A 132 -12.43 5.29 -3.57
N GLN A 133 -11.27 4.67 -3.41
CA GLN A 133 -9.96 5.33 -3.48
C GLN A 133 -9.72 5.95 -4.88
N ASN A 134 -10.02 5.20 -5.93
CA ASN A 134 -9.92 5.68 -7.30
C ASN A 134 -10.87 6.87 -7.59
N GLN A 135 -12.08 6.85 -7.05
CA GLN A 135 -13.02 7.98 -7.15
C GLN A 135 -12.47 9.22 -6.44
N ASN A 136 -11.94 9.07 -5.22
CA ASN A 136 -11.31 10.15 -4.46
C ASN A 136 -10.10 10.73 -5.20
N ALA A 137 -9.25 9.88 -5.77
CA ALA A 137 -8.10 10.31 -6.58
C ALA A 137 -8.54 11.14 -7.78
N ARG A 138 -9.55 10.68 -8.52
CA ARG A 138 -10.11 11.42 -9.68
C ARG A 138 -10.70 12.75 -9.26
N ALA A 139 -11.46 12.81 -8.18
CA ALA A 139 -12.04 14.05 -7.68
C ALA A 139 -10.95 15.06 -7.26
N GLY A 140 -9.92 14.61 -6.57
CA GLY A 140 -8.77 15.41 -6.19
C GLY A 140 -8.00 15.94 -7.42
N ALA A 141 -7.77 15.09 -8.42
CA ALA A 141 -7.13 15.47 -9.68
C ALA A 141 -7.90 16.57 -10.41
N GLN A 142 -9.21 16.43 -10.51
CA GLN A 142 -10.08 17.43 -11.16
C GLN A 142 -10.06 18.77 -10.42
N LEU A 143 -10.14 18.71 -9.08
CA LEU A 143 -10.16 19.94 -8.26
C LEU A 143 -8.84 20.71 -8.37
N LEU A 144 -7.70 20.06 -8.10
CA LEU A 144 -6.41 20.76 -8.11
C LEU A 144 -5.90 21.03 -9.53
N GLY A 145 -6.21 20.20 -10.51
CA GLY A 145 -5.94 20.49 -11.91
C GLY A 145 -6.71 21.70 -12.41
N GLY A 146 -7.99 21.81 -12.07
CA GLY A 146 -8.83 22.98 -12.40
C GLY A 146 -8.34 24.27 -11.72
N LEU A 147 -7.96 24.19 -10.43
CA LEU A 147 -7.39 25.32 -9.71
C LEU A 147 -6.06 25.79 -10.34
N ALA A 148 -5.17 24.84 -10.67
CA ALA A 148 -3.90 25.13 -11.34
C ALA A 148 -4.10 25.78 -12.71
N TYR A 149 -5.11 25.36 -13.50
CA TYR A 149 -5.48 26.01 -14.76
C TYR A 149 -5.84 27.49 -14.56
N ILE A 150 -6.71 27.79 -13.58
CA ILE A 150 -7.15 29.16 -13.30
C ILE A 150 -5.98 30.05 -12.85
N ILE A 151 -5.15 29.54 -11.90
CA ILE A 151 -4.06 30.33 -11.31
C ILE A 151 -2.92 30.57 -12.33
N SER A 152 -2.59 29.57 -13.14
CA SER A 152 -1.45 29.63 -14.07
C SER A 152 -1.79 30.23 -15.44
N GLY A 153 -3.07 30.56 -15.69
CA GLY A 153 -3.51 30.99 -17.01
C GLY A 153 -3.43 29.90 -18.09
N GLY A 154 -3.52 28.62 -17.68
CA GLY A 154 -3.54 27.48 -18.60
C GLY A 154 -2.16 26.84 -18.87
N SER A 155 -1.14 27.08 -18.05
CA SER A 155 0.15 26.42 -18.16
C SER A 155 0.02 24.90 -18.01
N GLU A 156 0.42 24.15 -19.04
CA GLU A 156 0.32 22.68 -19.07
C GLU A 156 1.08 22.01 -17.92
N ASP A 157 2.28 22.48 -17.59
CA ASP A 157 3.10 21.93 -16.50
C ASP A 157 2.44 22.15 -15.14
N SER A 158 1.86 23.33 -14.93
CA SER A 158 1.13 23.64 -13.69
C SER A 158 -0.13 22.77 -13.55
N ILE A 159 -0.87 22.59 -14.66
CA ILE A 159 -2.05 21.73 -14.68
C ILE A 159 -1.65 20.27 -14.36
N ARG A 160 -0.61 19.75 -15.00
CA ARG A 160 -0.12 18.39 -14.78
C ARG A 160 0.28 18.17 -13.33
N ALA A 161 1.05 19.11 -12.74
CA ALA A 161 1.43 19.07 -11.34
C ALA A 161 0.19 19.11 -10.42
N GLY A 162 -0.79 19.95 -10.72
CA GLY A 162 -2.05 20.05 -9.98
C GLY A 162 -2.85 18.74 -10.04
N VAL A 163 -2.97 18.14 -11.21
CA VAL A 163 -3.65 16.83 -11.40
C VAL A 163 -2.95 15.75 -10.59
N GLN A 164 -1.63 15.64 -10.68
CA GLN A 164 -0.86 14.63 -9.96
C GLN A 164 -0.98 14.78 -8.44
N LEU A 165 -0.77 16.00 -7.92
CA LEU A 165 -0.90 16.28 -6.49
C LEU A 165 -2.32 16.03 -6.00
N GLY A 166 -3.32 16.44 -6.78
CA GLY A 166 -4.73 16.25 -6.46
C GLY A 166 -5.11 14.78 -6.40
N ALA A 167 -4.62 13.97 -7.34
CA ALA A 167 -4.84 12.52 -7.34
C ALA A 167 -4.22 11.87 -6.09
N GLU A 168 -2.99 12.25 -5.75
CA GLU A 168 -2.29 11.71 -4.58
C GLU A 168 -3.00 12.05 -3.27
N ILE A 169 -3.38 13.32 -3.08
CA ILE A 169 -4.13 13.75 -1.90
C ILE A 169 -5.49 13.05 -1.85
N GLY A 170 -6.21 13.00 -2.97
CA GLY A 170 -7.52 12.35 -3.07
C GLY A 170 -7.45 10.86 -2.72
N ALA A 171 -6.46 10.14 -3.23
CA ALA A 171 -6.26 8.71 -2.93
C ALA A 171 -6.00 8.46 -1.43
N ARG A 172 -5.29 9.37 -0.75
CA ARG A 172 -5.00 9.26 0.69
C ARG A 172 -6.11 9.76 1.60
N THR A 173 -7.04 10.56 1.06
CA THR A 173 -8.20 11.03 1.81
C THR A 173 -9.09 9.84 2.14
N TYR A 174 -9.50 9.73 3.40
CA TYR A 174 -10.29 8.61 3.95
C TYR A 174 -9.59 7.25 4.01
N SER A 175 -8.32 7.12 3.66
CA SER A 175 -7.61 5.83 3.77
C SER A 175 -7.64 5.28 5.19
N LYS A 176 -7.51 6.13 6.21
CA LYS A 176 -7.61 5.72 7.62
C LYS A 176 -9.00 5.20 8.00
N ASP A 177 -10.05 5.80 7.47
CA ASP A 177 -11.42 5.35 7.72
C ASP A 177 -11.65 3.98 7.03
N PHE A 178 -11.11 3.79 5.84
CA PHE A 178 -11.17 2.50 5.12
C PHE A 178 -10.48 1.38 5.90
N GLU A 179 -9.34 1.67 6.53
CA GLU A 179 -8.66 0.71 7.40
C GLU A 179 -9.52 0.31 8.61
N LEU A 180 -10.16 1.29 9.27
CA LEU A 180 -11.03 1.01 10.41
C LEU A 180 -12.33 0.30 9.98
N GLU A 181 -12.87 0.60 8.79
CA GLU A 181 -13.98 -0.13 8.19
C GLU A 181 -13.57 -1.59 7.91
N ALA A 182 -12.37 -1.81 7.36
CA ALA A 182 -11.82 -3.14 7.07
C ALA A 182 -11.54 -3.92 8.36
N ASP A 183 -10.98 -3.30 9.39
CA ASP A 183 -10.81 -3.92 10.72
C ASP A 183 -12.16 -4.34 11.32
N ALA A 184 -13.19 -3.49 11.21
CA ALA A 184 -14.51 -3.80 11.75
C ALA A 184 -15.19 -4.97 11.04
N LEU A 185 -15.15 -5.01 9.70
CA LEU A 185 -15.73 -6.11 8.93
C LEU A 185 -14.86 -7.37 9.02
N GLY A 186 -13.53 -7.23 8.97
CA GLY A 186 -12.59 -8.34 9.12
C GLY A 186 -12.75 -9.05 10.48
N THR A 187 -12.99 -8.29 11.56
CA THR A 187 -13.32 -8.84 12.89
C THR A 187 -14.54 -9.78 12.83
N ARG A 188 -15.60 -9.36 12.10
CA ARG A 188 -16.82 -10.19 11.96
C ARG A 188 -16.59 -11.43 11.12
N ILE A 189 -15.81 -11.32 10.05
CA ILE A 189 -15.49 -12.44 9.16
C ILE A 189 -14.64 -13.46 9.93
N ALA A 190 -13.56 -13.02 10.59
CA ALA A 190 -12.68 -13.90 11.37
C ALA A 190 -13.44 -14.64 12.47
N ALA A 191 -14.29 -13.95 13.22
CA ALA A 191 -15.11 -14.55 14.27
C ALA A 191 -16.12 -15.56 13.71
N ARG A 192 -16.79 -15.25 12.58
CA ARG A 192 -17.73 -16.18 11.92
C ARG A 192 -17.00 -17.41 11.36
N ALA A 193 -15.73 -17.28 10.99
CA ALA A 193 -14.86 -18.38 10.59
C ALA A 193 -14.32 -19.20 11.79
N GLY A 194 -14.64 -18.81 13.03
CA GLY A 194 -14.29 -19.55 14.24
C GLY A 194 -12.93 -19.16 14.84
N TYR A 195 -12.32 -18.06 14.39
CA TYR A 195 -11.06 -17.54 14.92
C TYR A 195 -11.30 -16.43 15.94
N ASP A 196 -10.34 -16.23 16.85
CA ASP A 196 -10.35 -15.13 17.81
C ASP A 196 -9.77 -13.86 17.20
N PRO A 197 -10.61 -12.85 16.84
CA PRO A 197 -10.12 -11.63 16.22
C PRO A 197 -9.30 -10.75 17.16
N LEU A 198 -9.47 -10.87 18.49
CA LEU A 198 -8.65 -10.14 19.46
C LEU A 198 -7.23 -10.68 19.49
N ARG A 199 -7.09 -11.99 19.49
CA ARG A 199 -5.79 -12.64 19.36
C ARG A 199 -5.16 -12.38 17.98
N GLY A 200 -5.98 -12.35 16.93
CA GLY A 200 -5.52 -11.99 15.59
C GLY A 200 -4.96 -10.57 15.53
N ALA A 201 -5.61 -9.62 16.18
CA ALA A 201 -5.18 -8.23 16.24
C ALA A 201 -3.89 -7.99 17.06
N GLU A 202 -3.38 -8.99 17.80
CA GLU A 202 -2.08 -8.88 18.46
C GLU A 202 -0.94 -8.66 17.46
N PHE A 203 -1.14 -9.00 16.19
CA PHE A 203 -0.22 -8.67 15.11
C PHE A 203 0.11 -7.18 15.05
N PHE A 204 -0.86 -6.29 15.33
CA PHE A 204 -0.65 -4.84 15.33
C PHE A 204 0.42 -4.34 16.32
N PHE A 205 0.69 -5.07 17.40
CA PHE A 205 1.73 -4.69 18.36
C PHE A 205 3.16 -4.92 17.84
N ARG A 206 3.30 -5.66 16.75
CA ARG A 206 4.61 -6.02 16.21
C ARG A 206 4.97 -5.24 14.96
N ILE A 207 3.99 -4.71 14.26
CA ILE A 207 4.23 -3.85 13.11
C ILE A 207 4.55 -2.42 13.58
N PRO A 208 5.37 -1.67 12.84
CA PRO A 208 5.61 -0.26 13.14
C PRO A 208 4.31 0.54 13.23
N ASP A 209 4.16 1.33 14.30
CA ASP A 209 2.99 2.19 14.44
C ASP A 209 3.12 3.41 13.50
N PRO A 210 2.22 3.58 12.52
CA PRO A 210 2.25 4.75 11.62
C PRO A 210 1.89 6.05 12.31
N GLY A 211 1.32 6.00 13.52
CA GLY A 211 0.86 7.17 14.28
C GLY A 211 -0.26 7.95 13.59
N ASN A 212 -0.50 9.19 14.03
CA ASN A 212 -1.53 10.08 13.48
C ASN A 212 -0.97 11.08 12.47
N GLN A 213 -0.19 10.62 11.51
CA GLN A 213 0.32 11.49 10.45
C GLN A 213 -0.82 12.01 9.57
N PHE A 214 -0.80 13.31 9.26
CA PHE A 214 -1.71 13.88 8.28
C PHE A 214 -1.41 13.29 6.91
N LEU A 215 -2.41 12.76 6.22
CA LEU A 215 -2.28 11.99 4.98
C LEU A 215 -1.46 10.68 5.09
N GLY A 216 -1.27 10.14 6.29
CA GLY A 216 -0.78 8.77 6.46
C GLY A 216 -1.81 7.75 5.93
N SER A 217 -1.35 6.68 5.31
CA SER A 217 -2.21 5.64 4.72
C SER A 217 -2.90 4.76 5.77
N HIS A 218 -2.34 4.65 6.98
CA HIS A 218 -2.89 3.81 8.04
C HIS A 218 -3.15 4.62 9.31
N PRO A 219 -4.19 4.27 10.11
CA PRO A 219 -4.41 4.84 11.43
C PRO A 219 -3.39 4.28 12.42
N ALA A 220 -3.27 4.94 13.59
CA ALA A 220 -2.48 4.41 14.69
C ALA A 220 -2.96 3.02 15.12
N ASN A 221 -2.03 2.12 15.46
CA ASN A 221 -2.35 0.75 15.87
C ASN A 221 -3.35 0.69 17.04
N ALA A 222 -3.29 1.65 17.95
CA ALA A 222 -4.26 1.76 19.05
C ALA A 222 -5.71 1.98 18.56
N ALA A 223 -5.93 2.77 17.51
CA ALA A 223 -7.25 3.00 16.93
C ALA A 223 -7.80 1.73 16.23
N ARG A 224 -6.93 1.00 15.55
CA ARG A 224 -7.24 -0.28 14.93
C ARG A 224 -7.68 -1.30 15.98
N LEU A 225 -6.86 -1.49 17.04
CA LEU A 225 -7.18 -2.39 18.14
C LEU A 225 -8.49 -2.02 18.85
N ALA A 226 -8.72 -0.74 19.11
CA ALA A 226 -9.98 -0.27 19.72
C ALA A 226 -11.19 -0.60 18.83
N THR A 227 -11.05 -0.57 17.49
CA THR A 227 -12.09 -0.96 16.56
C THR A 227 -12.39 -2.46 16.67
N VAL A 228 -11.34 -3.31 16.64
CA VAL A 228 -11.49 -4.77 16.80
C VAL A 228 -12.17 -5.10 18.11
N GLN A 229 -11.71 -4.52 19.24
CA GLN A 229 -12.29 -4.74 20.57
C GLN A 229 -13.78 -4.36 20.63
N ARG A 230 -14.12 -3.18 20.12
CA ARG A 230 -15.50 -2.70 20.09
C ARG A 230 -16.42 -3.61 19.27
N VAL A 231 -15.95 -4.12 18.14
CA VAL A 231 -16.74 -5.02 17.29
C VAL A 231 -16.82 -6.41 17.90
N ALA A 232 -15.72 -6.95 18.44
CA ALA A 232 -15.72 -8.26 19.10
C ALA A 232 -16.68 -8.35 20.28
N MET A 233 -16.86 -7.25 21.03
CA MET A 233 -17.86 -7.18 22.14
C MET A 233 -19.32 -7.21 21.66
N GLN A 234 -19.58 -7.09 20.36
CA GLN A 234 -20.93 -7.09 19.76
C GLN A 234 -21.30 -8.44 19.10
N LEU A 235 -20.37 -9.39 19.10
CA LEU A 235 -20.53 -10.71 18.52
C LEU A 235 -21.01 -11.73 19.54
#